data_d0b58192797e36c2fde5d7b94f4862b9
#
_entry.id   d0b58192797e36c2fde5d7b94f4862b9
#
_cell.length_a   1.000
_cell.length_b   1.000
_cell.length_c   1.000
_cell.angle_alpha   90.00
_cell.angle_beta   90.00
_cell.angle_gamma   90.00
#
_symmetry.space_group_name_H-M   'P 1'
#
loop_
_entity.id
_entity.type
_entity.pdbx_description
1 polymer ?
#
loop_
_entity_poly.entity_id
_entity_poly.type
_entity_poly.pdbx_seq_one_letter_code
_entity_poly.pdbx_strand_id
1 'polypeptide(L)'
;MKFTGFIGVIFLLGIAYILSNNRKEIKPRTVFWGIGLQLLFAVVILKVPFVKNQFSKIDNIFKKLISFSNAGSDFLFTSFIPDVGYHAAMVNFAFRALPVIIFFSSLIAVTYHFGIIQYVVKWVAKIMQISMKTSGAETLSISANVFIGQTEAPILIRPFINSMTKSELMAVMTGGFATAAGSVLALSLIHI
;
A
#
# COMPACT_ATOMS: atom_id res chain seq x y z
N MET A 1 -18.69 -20.61 -5.99
CA MET A 1 -17.98 -19.53 -5.28
C MET A 1 -17.17 -18.55 -6.15
N LYS A 2 -17.12 -18.68 -7.50
CA LYS A 2 -16.29 -17.80 -8.35
C LYS A 2 -16.93 -16.45 -8.73
N PHE A 3 -18.23 -16.26 -8.49
CA PHE A 3 -18.97 -15.06 -8.89
C PHE A 3 -19.29 -14.10 -7.74
N THR A 4 -19.09 -14.49 -6.49
CA THR A 4 -19.37 -13.64 -5.30
C THR A 4 -18.56 -12.34 -5.30
N GLY A 5 -17.32 -12.37 -5.78
CA GLY A 5 -16.50 -11.17 -5.90
C GLY A 5 -17.05 -10.15 -6.91
N PHE A 6 -17.57 -10.60 -8.05
CA PHE A 6 -18.20 -9.70 -9.02
C PHE A 6 -19.48 -9.06 -8.49
N ILE A 7 -20.30 -9.87 -7.79
CA ILE A 7 -21.52 -9.36 -7.14
C ILE A 7 -21.14 -8.30 -6.09
N GLY A 8 -20.09 -8.55 -5.30
CA GLY A 8 -19.58 -7.60 -4.31
C GLY A 8 -19.12 -6.28 -4.94
N VAL A 9 -18.38 -6.32 -6.04
CA VAL A 9 -17.95 -5.10 -6.76
C VAL A 9 -19.17 -4.31 -7.27
N ILE A 10 -20.14 -4.97 -7.89
CA ILE A 10 -21.36 -4.31 -8.39
C ILE A 10 -22.15 -3.70 -7.24
N PHE A 11 -22.28 -4.42 -6.13
CA PHE A 11 -22.99 -3.96 -4.93
C PHE A 11 -22.33 -2.70 -4.33
N LEU A 12 -20.99 -2.70 -4.18
CA LEU A 12 -20.24 -1.56 -3.65
C LEU A 12 -20.33 -0.34 -4.58
N LEU A 13 -20.24 -0.56 -5.90
CA LEU A 13 -20.44 0.51 -6.89
C LEU A 13 -21.87 1.07 -6.84
N GLY A 14 -22.85 0.21 -6.63
CA GLY A 14 -24.24 0.62 -6.44
C GLY A 14 -24.44 1.50 -5.21
N ILE A 15 -23.84 1.11 -4.08
CA ILE A 15 -23.84 1.94 -2.85
C ILE A 15 -23.15 3.29 -3.12
N ALA A 16 -21.98 3.29 -3.74
CA ALA A 16 -21.26 4.53 -4.06
C ALA A 16 -22.07 5.44 -4.97
N TYR A 17 -22.79 4.88 -5.95
CA TYR A 17 -23.69 5.62 -6.83
C TYR A 17 -24.87 6.23 -6.08
N ILE A 18 -25.49 5.48 -5.15
CA ILE A 18 -26.62 5.94 -4.33
C ILE A 18 -26.18 7.09 -3.40
N LEU A 19 -25.00 6.97 -2.78
CA LEU A 19 -24.46 7.97 -1.85
C LEU A 19 -23.83 9.18 -2.56
N SER A 20 -23.72 9.16 -3.89
CA SER A 20 -23.14 10.27 -4.65
C SER A 20 -24.00 11.53 -4.58
N ASN A 21 -23.39 12.66 -4.24
CA ASN A 21 -24.03 13.98 -4.22
C ASN A 21 -24.37 14.51 -5.62
N ASN A 22 -23.58 14.14 -6.64
CA ASN A 22 -23.80 14.57 -8.02
C ASN A 22 -23.60 13.39 -8.99
N ARG A 23 -24.69 12.63 -9.18
CA ARG A 23 -24.68 11.42 -10.03
C ARG A 23 -24.42 11.72 -11.51
N LYS A 24 -24.78 12.94 -11.98
CA LYS A 24 -24.64 13.32 -13.40
C LYS A 24 -23.17 13.59 -13.79
N GLU A 25 -22.33 13.92 -12.83
CA GLU A 25 -20.90 14.20 -13.08
C GLU A 25 -19.99 12.99 -12.87
N ILE A 26 -20.55 11.81 -12.58
CA ILE A 26 -19.77 10.59 -12.48
C ILE A 26 -19.17 10.29 -13.86
N LYS A 27 -17.83 10.30 -13.92
CA LYS A 27 -17.07 10.02 -15.15
C LYS A 27 -16.93 8.50 -15.33
N PRO A 28 -17.67 7.87 -16.25
CA PRO A 28 -17.63 6.41 -16.42
C PRO A 28 -16.24 5.94 -16.80
N ARG A 29 -15.47 6.75 -17.51
CA ARG A 29 -14.08 6.45 -17.87
C ARG A 29 -13.23 6.13 -16.64
N THR A 30 -13.31 6.92 -15.57
CA THR A 30 -12.53 6.71 -14.34
C THR A 30 -12.91 5.41 -13.67
N VAL A 31 -14.22 5.09 -13.61
CA VAL A 31 -14.72 3.85 -13.01
C VAL A 31 -14.24 2.63 -13.80
N PHE A 32 -14.41 2.65 -15.13
CA PHE A 32 -14.00 1.53 -15.99
C PHE A 32 -12.48 1.33 -15.99
N TRP A 33 -11.69 2.39 -16.03
CA TRP A 33 -10.23 2.29 -15.93
C TRP A 33 -9.79 1.78 -14.56
N GLY A 34 -10.41 2.23 -13.48
CA GLY A 34 -10.10 1.74 -12.13
C GLY A 34 -10.33 0.23 -11.98
N ILE A 35 -11.52 -0.24 -12.37
CA ILE A 35 -11.85 -1.67 -12.34
C ILE A 35 -11.00 -2.45 -13.35
N GLY A 36 -10.83 -1.91 -14.56
CA GLY A 36 -10.03 -2.54 -15.62
C GLY A 36 -8.58 -2.73 -15.21
N LEU A 37 -7.93 -1.71 -14.63
CA LEU A 37 -6.57 -1.81 -14.10
C LEU A 37 -6.48 -2.83 -12.96
N GLN A 38 -7.44 -2.85 -12.04
CA GLN A 38 -7.48 -3.82 -10.94
C GLN A 38 -7.55 -5.26 -11.46
N LEU A 39 -8.44 -5.53 -12.42
CA LEU A 39 -8.57 -6.85 -13.04
C LEU A 39 -7.33 -7.21 -13.86
N LEU A 40 -6.78 -6.26 -14.62
CA LEU A 40 -5.57 -6.46 -15.39
C LEU A 40 -4.39 -6.83 -14.48
N PHE A 41 -4.16 -6.09 -13.40
CA PHE A 41 -3.12 -6.41 -12.44
C PHE A 41 -3.36 -7.77 -11.78
N ALA A 42 -4.59 -8.09 -11.39
CA ALA A 42 -4.91 -9.40 -10.83
C ALA A 42 -4.58 -10.55 -11.80
N VAL A 43 -4.97 -10.42 -13.08
CA VAL A 43 -4.68 -11.43 -14.10
C VAL A 43 -3.17 -11.52 -14.37
N VAL A 44 -2.49 -10.39 -14.53
CA VAL A 44 -1.04 -10.34 -14.81
C VAL A 44 -0.25 -10.98 -13.67
N ILE A 45 -0.56 -10.63 -12.42
CA ILE A 45 0.17 -11.15 -11.25
C ILE A 45 -0.12 -12.65 -11.04
N LEU A 46 -1.38 -13.08 -11.21
CA LEU A 46 -1.77 -14.45 -10.89
C LEU A 46 -1.54 -15.44 -12.04
N LYS A 47 -1.60 -14.98 -13.29
CA LYS A 47 -1.59 -15.88 -14.48
C LYS A 47 -0.31 -15.83 -15.29
N VAL A 48 0.47 -14.76 -15.23
CA VAL A 48 1.70 -14.64 -16.03
C VAL A 48 2.89 -15.23 -15.26
N PRO A 49 3.45 -16.38 -15.67
CA PRO A 49 4.53 -17.05 -14.93
C PRO A 49 5.78 -16.18 -14.76
N PHE A 50 6.12 -15.39 -15.78
CA PHE A 50 7.24 -14.46 -15.73
C PHE A 50 7.09 -13.44 -14.61
N VAL A 51 5.89 -12.85 -14.48
CA VAL A 51 5.59 -11.86 -13.43
C VAL A 51 5.61 -12.53 -12.06
N LYS A 52 5.03 -13.71 -11.93
CA LYS A 52 5.07 -14.50 -10.69
C LYS A 52 6.49 -14.79 -10.24
N ASN A 53 7.38 -15.15 -11.16
CA ASN A 53 8.79 -15.39 -10.84
C ASN A 53 9.53 -14.11 -10.38
N GLN A 54 9.22 -12.95 -10.97
CA GLN A 54 9.78 -11.68 -10.51
C GLN A 54 9.26 -11.28 -9.12
N PHE A 55 7.97 -11.50 -8.86
CA PHE A 55 7.40 -11.30 -7.53
C PHE A 55 8.03 -12.22 -6.48
N SER A 56 8.33 -13.48 -6.82
CA SER A 56 9.05 -14.39 -5.93
C SER A 56 10.47 -13.90 -5.58
N LYS A 57 11.17 -13.26 -6.53
CA LYS A 57 12.48 -12.64 -6.24
C LYS A 57 12.32 -11.44 -5.29
N ILE A 58 11.29 -10.63 -5.51
CA ILE A 58 10.98 -9.50 -4.63
C ILE A 58 10.64 -10.02 -3.23
N ASP A 59 9.82 -11.06 -3.11
CA ASP A 59 9.47 -11.71 -1.84
C ASP A 59 10.73 -12.17 -1.09
N ASN A 60 11.68 -12.79 -1.78
CA ASN A 60 12.96 -13.20 -1.18
C ASN A 60 13.78 -12.00 -0.66
N ILE A 61 13.77 -10.87 -1.37
CA ILE A 61 14.40 -9.64 -0.89
C ILE A 61 13.71 -9.14 0.38
N PHE A 62 12.37 -9.11 0.39
CA PHE A 62 11.62 -8.71 1.59
C PHE A 62 11.87 -9.64 2.77
N LYS A 63 11.86 -10.95 2.56
CA LYS A 63 12.20 -11.95 3.60
C LYS A 63 13.60 -11.73 4.16
N LYS A 64 14.57 -11.41 3.30
CA LYS A 64 15.94 -11.07 3.74
C LYS A 64 15.98 -9.78 4.55
N LEU A 65 15.23 -8.75 4.15
CA LEU A 65 15.11 -7.51 4.91
C LEU A 65 14.46 -7.73 6.29
N ILE A 66 13.42 -8.56 6.35
CA ILE A 66 12.76 -8.96 7.61
C ILE A 66 13.75 -9.73 8.50
N SER A 67 14.61 -10.59 7.93
CA SER A 67 15.61 -11.32 8.71
C SER A 67 16.61 -10.40 9.39
N PHE A 68 16.98 -9.27 8.78
CA PHE A 68 17.84 -8.27 9.43
C PHE A 68 17.14 -7.58 10.60
N SER A 69 15.84 -7.26 10.46
CA SER A 69 15.06 -6.72 11.58
C SER A 69 14.94 -7.75 12.71
N ASN A 70 14.72 -9.02 12.38
CA ASN A 70 14.67 -10.09 13.37
C ASN A 70 16.00 -10.24 14.11
N ALA A 71 17.14 -10.20 13.40
CA ALA A 71 18.47 -10.27 14.02
C ALA A 71 18.66 -9.12 15.04
N GLY A 72 18.21 -7.90 14.72
CA GLY A 72 18.22 -6.79 15.67
C GLY A 72 17.30 -7.01 16.87
N SER A 73 16.11 -7.55 16.64
CA SER A 73 15.17 -7.90 17.70
C SER A 73 15.72 -9.02 18.60
N ASP A 74 16.33 -10.02 18.00
CA ASP A 74 16.96 -11.12 18.73
C ASP A 74 18.12 -10.60 19.61
N PHE A 75 18.94 -9.72 19.09
CA PHE A 75 20.01 -9.09 19.85
C PHE A 75 19.51 -8.33 21.09
N LEU A 76 18.36 -7.63 20.97
CA LEU A 76 17.81 -6.82 22.05
C LEU A 76 17.02 -7.63 23.08
N PHE A 77 16.29 -8.66 22.64
CA PHE A 77 15.25 -9.31 23.43
C PHE A 77 15.50 -10.81 23.71
N THR A 78 16.52 -11.42 23.08
CA THR A 78 16.90 -12.78 23.43
C THR A 78 17.66 -12.80 24.74
N SER A 79 17.42 -13.83 25.58
CA SER A 79 18.17 -14.04 26.80
C SER A 79 19.65 -14.28 26.48
N PHE A 80 20.53 -13.63 27.23
CA PHE A 80 21.99 -13.87 27.16
C PHE A 80 22.39 -15.16 27.91
N ILE A 81 21.45 -15.86 28.54
CA ILE A 81 21.71 -17.11 29.23
C ILE A 81 21.69 -18.22 28.17
N PRO A 82 22.76 -19.01 28.01
CA PRO A 82 22.77 -20.14 27.12
C PRO A 82 21.61 -21.10 27.45
N ASP A 83 21.00 -21.68 26.41
CA ASP A 83 19.90 -22.65 26.45
C ASP A 83 18.51 -22.12 26.84
N VAL A 84 18.35 -20.84 27.19
CA VAL A 84 17.02 -20.28 27.51
C VAL A 84 16.26 -19.82 26.28
N GLY A 85 16.97 -19.39 25.22
CA GLY A 85 16.36 -18.95 23.95
C GLY A 85 15.28 -17.86 24.12
N TYR A 86 14.30 -17.86 23.25
CA TYR A 86 13.11 -17.02 23.39
C TYR A 86 12.11 -17.64 24.34
N HIS A 87 11.74 -16.93 25.39
CA HIS A 87 10.57 -17.28 26.16
C HIS A 87 9.32 -17.11 25.29
N ALA A 88 8.37 -18.07 25.32
CA ALA A 88 7.17 -18.02 24.47
C ALA A 88 6.35 -16.73 24.64
N ALA A 89 6.38 -16.12 25.84
CA ALA A 89 5.75 -14.83 26.10
C ALA A 89 6.40 -13.64 25.38
N MET A 90 7.67 -13.77 24.96
CA MET A 90 8.38 -12.72 24.20
C MET A 90 8.17 -12.83 22.69
N VAL A 91 7.65 -13.95 22.20
CA VAL A 91 7.26 -14.14 20.81
C VAL A 91 5.86 -13.56 20.60
N ASN A 92 5.72 -12.28 20.83
CA ASN A 92 4.44 -11.57 20.68
C ASN A 92 4.59 -10.37 19.74
N PHE A 93 3.48 -9.69 19.51
CA PHE A 93 3.43 -8.52 18.64
C PHE A 93 4.44 -7.43 19.01
N ALA A 94 4.64 -7.18 20.30
CA ALA A 94 5.53 -6.11 20.76
C ALA A 94 6.99 -6.36 20.42
N PHE A 95 7.48 -7.59 20.59
CA PHE A 95 8.90 -7.91 20.44
C PHE A 95 9.27 -8.40 19.04
N ARG A 96 8.30 -8.79 18.22
CA ARG A 96 8.54 -9.25 16.84
C ARG A 96 8.00 -8.27 15.81
N ALA A 97 6.76 -7.83 15.93
CA ALA A 97 6.12 -7.03 14.91
C ALA A 97 6.53 -5.55 14.97
N LEU A 98 6.61 -4.95 16.16
CA LEU A 98 6.99 -3.54 16.28
C LEU A 98 8.41 -3.25 15.77
N PRO A 99 9.45 -4.04 16.09
CA PRO A 99 10.78 -3.83 15.52
C PRO A 99 10.79 -3.87 13.99
N VAL A 100 10.01 -4.76 13.37
CA VAL A 100 9.88 -4.83 11.91
C VAL A 100 9.25 -3.54 11.35
N ILE A 101 8.22 -3.01 12.00
CA ILE A 101 7.58 -1.74 11.59
C ILE A 101 8.59 -0.59 11.68
N ILE A 102 9.33 -0.49 12.79
CA ILE A 102 10.35 0.54 12.98
C ILE A 102 11.44 0.43 11.91
N PHE A 103 11.94 -0.77 11.66
CA PHE A 103 12.95 -1.03 10.63
C PHE A 103 12.48 -0.60 9.25
N PHE A 104 11.27 -1.03 8.82
CA PHE A 104 10.74 -0.65 7.51
C PHE A 104 10.42 0.84 7.41
N SER A 105 9.91 1.47 8.48
CA SER A 105 9.69 2.90 8.49
C SER A 105 11.00 3.68 8.32
N SER A 106 12.06 3.25 9.00
CA SER A 106 13.41 3.83 8.84
C SER A 106 13.95 3.62 7.43
N LEU A 107 13.79 2.43 6.86
CA LEU A 107 14.20 2.12 5.49
C LEU A 107 13.46 2.98 4.46
N ILE A 108 12.15 3.17 4.64
CA ILE A 108 11.33 4.04 3.80
C ILE A 108 11.80 5.49 3.94
N ALA A 109 12.10 5.98 5.14
CA ALA A 109 12.60 7.33 5.36
C ALA A 109 13.95 7.55 4.65
N VAL A 110 14.85 6.58 4.69
CA VAL A 110 16.14 6.63 3.98
C VAL A 110 15.94 6.66 2.47
N THR A 111 15.12 5.76 1.93
CA THR A 111 14.83 5.71 0.48
C THR A 111 14.06 6.95 -0.01
N TYR A 112 13.25 7.55 0.87
CA TYR A 112 12.62 8.84 0.62
C TYR A 112 13.66 9.96 0.56
N HIS A 113 14.61 10.00 1.49
CA HIS A 113 15.69 11.01 1.50
C HIS A 113 16.52 10.98 0.21
N PHE A 114 16.83 9.79 -0.29
CA PHE A 114 17.55 9.61 -1.57
C PHE A 114 16.72 9.91 -2.83
N GLY A 115 15.45 10.23 -2.71
CA GLY A 115 14.59 10.56 -3.85
C GLY A 115 14.07 9.34 -4.64
N ILE A 116 14.38 8.12 -4.21
CA ILE A 116 14.02 6.89 -4.93
C ILE A 116 12.50 6.72 -4.95
N ILE A 117 11.85 6.86 -3.79
CA ILE A 117 10.40 6.74 -3.67
C ILE A 117 9.70 7.82 -4.49
N GLN A 118 10.18 9.06 -4.43
CA GLN A 118 9.60 10.17 -5.18
C GLN A 118 9.62 9.91 -6.70
N TYR A 119 10.71 9.33 -7.20
CA TYR A 119 10.82 8.97 -8.61
C TYR A 119 9.76 7.92 -8.99
N VAL A 120 9.66 6.85 -8.21
CA VAL A 120 8.67 5.78 -8.46
C VAL A 120 7.25 6.31 -8.37
N VAL A 121 6.94 7.09 -7.32
CA VAL A 121 5.61 7.70 -7.11
C VAL A 121 5.22 8.60 -8.28
N LYS A 122 6.14 9.47 -8.75
CA LYS A 122 5.89 10.33 -9.92
C LYS A 122 5.57 9.53 -11.17
N TRP A 123 6.28 8.43 -11.40
CA TRP A 123 6.06 7.57 -12.56
C TRP A 123 4.68 6.89 -12.51
N VAL A 124 4.32 6.31 -11.37
CA VAL A 124 2.99 5.71 -11.13
C VAL A 124 1.89 6.75 -11.27
N ALA A 125 2.05 7.93 -10.65
CA ALA A 125 1.09 9.01 -10.75
C ALA A 125 0.87 9.48 -12.20
N LYS A 126 1.94 9.56 -13.01
CA LYS A 126 1.83 9.93 -14.43
C LYS A 126 1.01 8.90 -15.22
N ILE A 127 1.22 7.61 -15.00
CA ILE A 127 0.43 6.56 -15.65
C ILE A 127 -1.05 6.69 -15.27
N MET A 128 -1.36 6.89 -13.99
CA MET A 128 -2.73 7.02 -13.51
C MET A 128 -3.41 8.29 -14.07
N GLN A 129 -2.70 9.42 -14.13
CA GLN A 129 -3.24 10.65 -14.72
C GLN A 129 -3.62 10.46 -16.19
N ILE A 130 -2.77 9.79 -16.97
CA ILE A 130 -3.03 9.54 -18.40
C ILE A 130 -4.23 8.60 -18.58
N SER A 131 -4.30 7.52 -17.81
CA SER A 131 -5.35 6.51 -17.94
C SER A 131 -6.70 6.99 -17.40
N MET A 132 -6.73 7.49 -16.17
CA MET A 132 -7.94 7.83 -15.44
C MET A 132 -8.34 9.31 -15.56
N LYS A 133 -7.46 10.17 -16.07
CA LYS A 133 -7.63 11.64 -16.11
C LYS A 133 -7.95 12.24 -14.72
N THR A 134 -7.29 11.71 -13.71
CA THR A 134 -7.33 12.22 -12.33
C THR A 134 -6.45 13.43 -12.16
N SER A 135 -6.67 14.24 -11.12
CA SER A 135 -5.82 15.42 -10.86
C SER A 135 -4.42 15.01 -10.37
N GLY A 136 -3.49 15.95 -10.48
CA GLY A 136 -2.11 15.71 -10.05
C GLY A 136 -1.99 15.46 -8.55
N ALA A 137 -2.70 16.25 -7.74
CA ALA A 137 -2.62 16.19 -6.28
C ALA A 137 -3.21 14.89 -5.73
N GLU A 138 -4.44 14.51 -6.12
CA GLU A 138 -5.07 13.28 -5.67
C GLU A 138 -4.26 12.05 -6.07
N THR A 139 -3.79 12.02 -7.32
CA THR A 139 -3.02 10.89 -7.85
C THR A 139 -1.67 10.75 -7.17
N LEU A 140 -1.00 11.87 -6.88
CA LEU A 140 0.27 11.88 -6.18
C LEU A 140 0.11 11.31 -4.76
N SER A 141 -0.90 11.76 -4.02
CA SER A 141 -1.18 11.28 -2.66
C SER A 141 -1.53 9.79 -2.64
N ILE A 142 -2.44 9.35 -3.52
CA ILE A 142 -2.85 7.94 -3.58
C ILE A 142 -1.68 7.04 -3.99
N SER A 143 -0.85 7.47 -4.96
CA SER A 143 0.32 6.70 -5.38
C SER A 143 1.40 6.63 -4.31
N ALA A 144 1.59 7.71 -3.56
CA ALA A 144 2.55 7.76 -2.46
C ALA A 144 2.11 6.87 -1.29
N ASN A 145 0.81 6.80 -1.02
CA ASN A 145 0.24 6.04 0.07
C ASN A 145 0.58 4.54 0.03
N VAL A 146 0.79 3.99 -1.17
CA VAL A 146 1.24 2.60 -1.34
C VAL A 146 2.59 2.35 -0.64
N PHE A 147 3.46 3.35 -0.58
CA PHE A 147 4.83 3.23 -0.06
C PHE A 147 4.99 3.79 1.34
N ILE A 148 4.55 5.04 1.55
CA ILE A 148 4.84 5.79 2.78
C ILE A 148 3.70 5.80 3.81
N GLY A 149 2.52 5.33 3.43
CA GLY A 149 1.40 5.20 4.36
C GLY A 149 0.39 6.34 4.29
N GLN A 150 -0.76 6.07 4.91
CA GLN A 150 -1.95 6.93 4.81
C GLN A 150 -1.84 8.24 5.60
N THR A 151 -0.96 8.32 6.57
CA THR A 151 -0.73 9.51 7.40
C THR A 151 0.27 10.47 6.76
N GLU A 152 1.29 9.95 6.10
CA GLU A 152 2.35 10.72 5.49
C GLU A 152 2.04 11.15 4.05
N ALA A 153 1.33 10.31 3.28
CA ALA A 153 1.03 10.61 1.89
C ALA A 153 0.25 11.92 1.67
N PRO A 154 -0.76 12.27 2.50
CA PRO A 154 -1.43 13.57 2.39
C PRO A 154 -0.53 14.77 2.68
N ILE A 155 0.56 14.61 3.43
CA ILE A 155 1.49 15.69 3.71
C ILE A 155 2.17 16.18 2.43
N LEU A 156 2.40 15.30 1.46
CA LEU A 156 2.99 15.66 0.16
C LEU A 156 2.13 16.64 -0.64
N ILE A 157 0.82 16.59 -0.45
CA ILE A 157 -0.13 17.45 -1.16
C ILE A 157 -0.64 18.60 -0.32
N ARG A 158 -0.10 18.79 0.89
CA ARG A 158 -0.50 19.87 1.82
C ARG A 158 -0.62 21.24 1.16
N PRO A 159 0.30 21.68 0.28
CA PRO A 159 0.19 22.98 -0.38
C PRO A 159 -1.02 23.09 -1.31
N PHE A 160 -1.56 21.98 -1.79
CA PHE A 160 -2.64 21.95 -2.77
C PHE A 160 -4.01 21.73 -2.13
N ILE A 161 -4.11 21.34 -0.84
CA ILE A 161 -5.36 20.95 -0.17
C ILE A 161 -6.42 22.05 -0.28
N ASN A 162 -6.04 23.31 -0.10
CA ASN A 162 -6.98 24.44 -0.15
C ASN A 162 -7.57 24.70 -1.56
N SER A 163 -6.90 24.22 -2.60
CA SER A 163 -7.34 24.35 -3.99
C SER A 163 -8.06 23.11 -4.52
N MET A 164 -8.08 22.03 -3.75
CA MET A 164 -8.71 20.77 -4.15
C MET A 164 -10.22 20.83 -4.07
N THR A 165 -10.86 20.17 -5.03
CA THR A 165 -12.31 19.96 -5.00
C THR A 165 -12.69 18.92 -3.93
N LYS A 166 -13.94 18.95 -3.49
CA LYS A 166 -14.47 17.93 -2.55
C LYS A 166 -14.29 16.50 -3.08
N SER A 167 -14.40 16.31 -4.40
CA SER A 167 -14.22 15.02 -5.05
C SER A 167 -12.78 14.52 -4.95
N GLU A 168 -11.79 15.39 -5.20
CA GLU A 168 -10.37 15.07 -5.08
C GLU A 168 -10.00 14.76 -3.63
N LEU A 169 -10.51 15.56 -2.69
CA LEU A 169 -10.28 15.31 -1.26
C LEU A 169 -10.89 13.97 -0.82
N MET A 170 -12.11 13.64 -1.29
CA MET A 170 -12.74 12.35 -1.03
C MET A 170 -11.92 11.20 -1.61
N ALA A 171 -11.34 11.35 -2.81
CA ALA A 171 -10.48 10.34 -3.41
C ALA A 171 -9.23 10.09 -2.57
N VAL A 172 -8.58 11.14 -2.05
CA VAL A 172 -7.43 11.02 -1.15
C VAL A 172 -7.80 10.30 0.14
N MET A 173 -8.92 10.67 0.76
CA MET A 173 -9.39 10.02 2.00
C MET A 173 -9.73 8.54 1.74
N THR A 174 -10.45 8.25 0.67
CA THR A 174 -10.80 6.86 0.30
C THR A 174 -9.55 6.04 0.02
N GLY A 175 -8.59 6.60 -0.71
CA GLY A 175 -7.30 5.96 -0.96
C GLY A 175 -6.55 5.64 0.33
N GLY A 176 -6.56 6.55 1.31
CA GLY A 176 -5.97 6.33 2.63
C GLY A 176 -6.61 5.16 3.38
N PHE A 177 -7.94 5.09 3.40
CA PHE A 177 -8.65 4.01 4.10
C PHE A 177 -8.64 2.66 3.36
N ALA A 178 -8.49 2.68 2.03
CA ALA A 178 -8.56 1.47 1.20
C ALA A 178 -7.21 0.74 1.05
N THR A 179 -6.12 1.31 1.55
CA THR A 179 -4.76 0.76 1.40
C THR A 179 -4.06 0.62 2.75
N ALA A 180 -3.13 -0.32 2.83
CA ALA A 180 -2.21 -0.44 3.94
C ALA A 180 -0.83 0.09 3.53
N ALA A 181 -0.10 0.69 4.46
CA ALA A 181 1.27 1.11 4.23
C ALA A 181 2.18 -0.08 3.91
N GLY A 182 3.22 0.14 3.11
CA GLY A 182 4.19 -0.91 2.75
C GLY A 182 4.83 -1.58 3.97
N SER A 183 5.08 -0.83 5.04
CA SER A 183 5.57 -1.35 6.33
C SER A 183 4.58 -2.32 7.00
N VAL A 184 3.29 -2.03 6.93
CA VAL A 184 2.23 -2.91 7.47
C VAL A 184 2.04 -4.14 6.59
N LEU A 185 2.19 -3.99 5.26
CA LEU A 185 2.17 -5.13 4.34
C LEU A 185 3.33 -6.09 4.62
N ALA A 186 4.53 -5.56 4.88
CA ALA A 186 5.69 -6.36 5.27
C ALA A 186 5.44 -7.17 6.54
N LEU A 187 4.70 -6.60 7.50
CA LEU A 187 4.29 -7.31 8.71
C LEU A 187 3.33 -8.47 8.41
N SER A 188 2.39 -8.27 7.48
CA SER A 188 1.45 -9.32 7.06
C SER A 188 2.16 -10.53 6.44
N LEU A 189 3.30 -10.33 5.77
CA LEU A 189 4.10 -11.41 5.19
C LEU A 189 4.80 -12.30 6.23
N ILE A 190 4.86 -11.88 7.49
CA ILE A 190 5.44 -12.69 8.58
C ILE A 190 4.45 -13.77 9.05
N HIS A 191 3.16 -13.57 8.81
CA HIS A 191 2.09 -14.46 9.27
C HIS A 191 1.57 -15.43 8.18
N ILE A 192 2.11 -15.35 6.95
CA ILE A 192 1.81 -16.25 5.83
C ILE A 192 2.98 -17.21 5.63
#